data_f23c0817b43e3d07d97fc33ffac67d27
#
_entry.id   f23c0817b43e3d07d97fc33ffac67d27
#
_cell.length_a   1.000
_cell.length_b   1.000
_cell.length_c   1.000
_cell.angle_alpha   90.00
_cell.angle_beta   90.00
_cell.angle_gamma   90.00
#
_symmetry.space_group_name_H-M   'P 1'
#
loop_
_entity.id
_entity.type
_entity.pdbx_description
1 polymer ?
#
loop_
_entity_poly.entity_id
_entity_poly.type
_entity_poly.pdbx_seq_one_letter_code
_entity_poly.pdbx_strand_id
1 'polypeptide(L)'
;MKKLAVIDVSHFQDAGINNSLIVDFLKLYALEIITLPEQFRLLMLACDYLGAEHLLHSFKGASEVVGAYRVAAVAQKLEKLIQTDDQNFDPLLLVAEFKQGIDVTQVGVKKMIAALS
;
A
#
# COMPACT_ATOMS: atom_id res chain seq x y z
N MET A 1 -17.84 -10.87 8.27
CA MET A 1 -16.68 -10.69 7.39
C MET A 1 -15.46 -10.26 8.19
N LYS A 2 -14.34 -10.92 7.96
CA LYS A 2 -13.11 -10.59 8.68
C LYS A 2 -12.48 -9.33 8.07
N LYS A 3 -12.25 -8.32 8.91
CA LYS A 3 -11.66 -7.07 8.48
C LYS A 3 -10.14 -7.23 8.35
N LEU A 4 -9.57 -6.79 7.23
CA LEU A 4 -8.12 -6.84 7.04
C LEU A 4 -7.42 -5.85 7.96
N ALA A 5 -6.30 -6.27 8.53
CA ALA A 5 -5.47 -5.42 9.37
C ALA A 5 -4.81 -4.31 8.54
N VAL A 6 -4.64 -3.14 9.15
CA VAL A 6 -3.83 -2.07 8.55
C VAL A 6 -2.37 -2.52 8.49
N ILE A 7 -1.83 -2.97 9.63
CA ILE A 7 -0.50 -3.61 9.72
C ILE A 7 -0.62 -4.81 10.65
N ASP A 8 -0.09 -5.95 10.20
CA ASP A 8 0.00 -7.17 10.99
C ASP A 8 1.41 -7.73 10.86
N VAL A 9 2.19 -7.68 11.95
CA VAL A 9 3.58 -8.12 11.95
C VAL A 9 3.76 -9.53 12.52
N SER A 10 2.67 -10.24 12.78
CA SER A 10 2.72 -11.56 13.44
C SER A 10 3.57 -12.56 12.66
N HIS A 11 3.56 -12.50 11.32
CA HIS A 11 4.36 -13.39 10.48
C HIS A 11 5.87 -13.21 10.71
N PHE A 12 6.32 -11.99 10.98
CA PHE A 12 7.72 -11.73 11.33
C PHE A 12 8.05 -12.30 12.70
N GLN A 13 7.15 -12.10 13.67
CA GLN A 13 7.33 -12.60 15.03
C GLN A 13 7.32 -14.12 15.07
N ASP A 14 6.43 -14.75 14.32
CA ASP A 14 6.36 -16.21 14.20
C ASP A 14 7.63 -16.79 13.57
N ALA A 15 8.28 -16.04 12.69
CA ALA A 15 9.54 -16.43 12.06
C ALA A 15 10.76 -16.16 12.97
N GLY A 16 10.56 -15.64 14.18
CA GLY A 16 11.62 -15.36 15.13
C GLY A 16 12.37 -14.05 14.88
N ILE A 17 11.82 -13.15 14.07
CA ILE A 17 12.44 -11.85 13.80
C ILE A 17 12.15 -10.92 14.98
N ASN A 18 13.20 -10.29 15.53
CA ASN A 18 13.04 -9.43 16.69
C ASN A 18 12.36 -8.10 16.32
N ASN A 19 11.80 -7.45 17.35
CA ASN A 19 11.03 -6.22 17.16
C ASN A 19 11.87 -5.07 16.59
N SER A 20 13.13 -4.98 16.95
CA SER A 20 14.02 -3.93 16.45
C SER A 20 14.16 -4.00 14.92
N LEU A 21 14.30 -5.20 14.38
CA LEU A 21 14.42 -5.39 12.93
C LEU A 21 13.09 -5.16 12.24
N ILE A 22 11.97 -5.58 12.87
CA ILE A 22 10.64 -5.30 12.34
C ILE A 22 10.42 -3.79 12.24
N VAL A 23 10.80 -3.03 13.26
CA VAL A 23 10.72 -1.56 13.25
C VAL A 23 11.50 -0.98 12.08
N ASP A 24 12.71 -1.48 11.83
CA ASP A 24 13.53 -1.02 10.70
C ASP A 24 12.83 -1.28 9.36
N PHE A 25 12.23 -2.46 9.17
CA PHE A 25 11.45 -2.76 7.96
C PHE A 25 10.28 -1.81 7.78
N LEU A 26 9.55 -1.53 8.87
CA LEU A 26 8.40 -0.62 8.82
C LEU A 26 8.83 0.81 8.48
N LYS A 27 9.95 1.28 9.03
CA LYS A 27 10.48 2.61 8.73
C LYS A 27 10.87 2.73 7.26
N LEU A 28 11.54 1.72 6.71
CA LEU A 28 11.90 1.70 5.29
C LEU A 28 10.66 1.70 4.40
N TYR A 29 9.68 0.89 4.74
CA TYR A 29 8.42 0.82 4.00
C TYR A 29 7.72 2.19 4.00
N ALA A 30 7.63 2.85 5.16
CA ALA A 30 7.01 4.17 5.29
C ALA A 30 7.69 5.21 4.40
N LEU A 31 9.04 5.18 4.33
CA LEU A 31 9.79 6.08 3.46
C LEU A 31 9.53 5.80 1.97
N GLU A 32 9.46 4.53 1.58
CA GLU A 32 9.23 4.16 0.19
C GLU A 32 7.85 4.57 -0.33
N ILE A 33 6.83 4.45 0.51
CA ILE A 33 5.46 4.69 0.06
C ILE A 33 5.03 6.15 0.07
N ILE A 34 5.83 7.04 0.69
CA ILE A 34 5.44 8.44 0.89
C ILE A 34 5.27 9.19 -0.44
N THR A 35 6.04 8.83 -1.48
CA THR A 35 6.00 9.49 -2.79
C THR A 35 5.04 8.83 -3.77
N LEU A 36 4.52 7.65 -3.44
CA LEU A 36 3.72 6.86 -4.39
C LEU A 36 2.39 7.51 -4.79
N PRO A 37 1.64 8.18 -3.89
CA PRO A 37 0.39 8.83 -4.30
C PRO A 37 0.62 9.86 -5.40
N GLU A 38 1.68 10.66 -5.31
CA GLU A 38 1.99 11.65 -6.33
C GLU A 38 2.44 11.00 -7.63
N GLN A 39 3.27 9.96 -7.56
CA GLN A 39 3.67 9.20 -8.75
C GLN A 39 2.46 8.58 -9.45
N PHE A 40 1.54 8.00 -8.69
CA PHE A 40 0.33 7.40 -9.24
C PHE A 40 -0.55 8.48 -9.89
N ARG A 41 -0.71 9.64 -9.23
CA ARG A 41 -1.47 10.76 -9.78
C ARG A 41 -0.91 11.20 -11.13
N LEU A 42 0.41 11.36 -11.24
CA LEU A 42 1.05 11.79 -12.48
C LEU A 42 0.84 10.77 -13.60
N LEU A 43 0.95 9.47 -13.29
CA LEU A 43 0.71 8.43 -14.29
C LEU A 43 -0.73 8.45 -14.78
N MET A 44 -1.69 8.61 -13.87
CA MET A 44 -3.11 8.64 -14.23
C MET A 44 -3.44 9.87 -15.06
N LEU A 45 -2.89 11.05 -14.72
CA LEU A 45 -3.08 12.28 -15.49
C LEU A 45 -2.48 12.17 -16.90
N ALA A 46 -1.36 11.44 -17.04
CA ALA A 46 -0.72 11.20 -18.33
C ALA A 46 -1.40 10.08 -19.12
N CYS A 47 -2.44 9.46 -18.57
CA CYS A 47 -3.10 8.28 -19.15
C CYS A 47 -2.11 7.13 -19.38
N ASP A 48 -1.03 7.07 -18.59
CA ASP A 48 -0.09 5.95 -18.60
C ASP A 48 -0.61 4.86 -17.67
N TYR A 49 -1.64 4.17 -18.14
CA TYR A 49 -2.34 3.15 -17.33
C TYR A 49 -1.49 1.91 -17.11
N LEU A 50 -0.64 1.57 -18.06
CA LEU A 50 0.30 0.45 -17.88
C LEU A 50 1.30 0.74 -16.76
N GLY A 51 1.85 1.96 -16.75
CA GLY A 51 2.73 2.39 -15.66
C GLY A 51 2.01 2.43 -14.32
N ALA A 52 0.76 2.90 -14.31
CA ALA A 52 -0.06 2.92 -13.10
C ALA A 52 -0.32 1.50 -12.56
N GLU A 53 -0.63 0.55 -13.44
CA GLU A 53 -0.80 -0.87 -13.05
C GLU A 53 0.48 -1.42 -12.42
N HIS A 54 1.63 -1.17 -13.04
CA HIS A 54 2.92 -1.66 -12.53
C HIS A 54 3.22 -1.08 -11.15
N LEU A 55 2.94 0.20 -10.95
CA LEU A 55 3.14 0.84 -9.65
C LEU A 55 2.27 0.17 -8.58
N LEU A 56 1.00 -0.04 -8.87
CA LEU A 56 0.07 -0.68 -7.94
C LEU A 56 0.46 -2.12 -7.64
N HIS A 57 0.88 -2.87 -8.66
CA HIS A 57 1.28 -4.27 -8.51
C HIS A 57 2.52 -4.40 -7.61
N SER A 58 3.54 -3.59 -7.86
CA SER A 58 4.77 -3.58 -7.04
C SER A 58 4.48 -3.15 -5.61
N PHE A 59 3.65 -2.12 -5.44
CA PHE A 59 3.24 -1.63 -4.13
C PHE A 59 2.45 -2.70 -3.35
N LYS A 60 1.55 -3.41 -4.03
CA LYS A 60 0.78 -4.51 -3.41
C LYS A 60 1.73 -5.57 -2.85
N GLY A 61 2.70 -6.01 -3.65
CA GLY A 61 3.67 -7.01 -3.21
C GLY A 61 4.47 -6.56 -1.98
N ALA A 62 5.01 -5.34 -2.01
CA ALA A 62 5.75 -4.78 -0.87
C ALA A 62 4.86 -4.67 0.37
N SER A 63 3.61 -4.27 0.19
CA SER A 63 2.66 -4.11 1.30
C SER A 63 2.33 -5.46 1.94
N GLU A 64 2.14 -6.51 1.15
CA GLU A 64 1.90 -7.85 1.66
C GLU A 64 3.10 -8.36 2.48
N VAL A 65 4.32 -8.10 2.02
CA VAL A 65 5.54 -8.52 2.72
C VAL A 65 5.63 -7.93 4.13
N VAL A 66 5.26 -6.66 4.30
CA VAL A 66 5.30 -6.01 5.64
C VAL A 66 4.03 -6.22 6.46
N GLY A 67 3.02 -6.90 5.91
CA GLY A 67 1.78 -7.13 6.62
C GLY A 67 0.75 -6.01 6.50
N ALA A 68 0.91 -5.10 5.53
CA ALA A 68 -0.03 -4.01 5.25
C ALA A 68 -1.16 -4.52 4.33
N TYR A 69 -1.94 -5.46 4.84
CA TYR A 69 -2.90 -6.21 4.01
C TYR A 69 -4.07 -5.36 3.53
N ARG A 70 -4.50 -4.37 4.31
CA ARG A 70 -5.64 -3.52 3.93
C ARG A 70 -5.32 -2.68 2.70
N VAL A 71 -4.15 -2.03 2.68
CA VAL A 71 -3.76 -1.20 1.54
C VAL A 71 -3.36 -2.07 0.35
N ALA A 72 -2.85 -3.27 0.59
CA ALA A 72 -2.59 -4.22 -0.50
C ALA A 72 -3.89 -4.57 -1.22
N ALA A 73 -4.99 -4.77 -0.49
CA ALA A 73 -6.30 -5.05 -1.07
C ALA A 73 -6.84 -3.84 -1.86
N VAL A 74 -6.60 -2.62 -1.36
CA VAL A 74 -6.95 -1.40 -2.10
C VAL A 74 -6.21 -1.35 -3.43
N ALA A 75 -4.89 -1.58 -3.41
CA ALA A 75 -4.07 -1.57 -4.62
C ALA A 75 -4.56 -2.61 -5.63
N GLN A 76 -4.90 -3.81 -5.16
CA GLN A 76 -5.43 -4.86 -6.04
C GLN A 76 -6.74 -4.46 -6.69
N LYS A 77 -7.64 -3.85 -5.94
CA LYS A 77 -8.92 -3.35 -6.45
C LYS A 77 -8.68 -2.29 -7.53
N LEU A 78 -7.80 -1.33 -7.28
CA LEU A 78 -7.51 -0.27 -8.23
C LEU A 78 -6.85 -0.81 -9.50
N GLU A 79 -5.93 -1.76 -9.35
CA GLU A 79 -5.27 -2.41 -10.48
C GLU A 79 -6.30 -3.08 -11.40
N LYS A 80 -7.25 -3.81 -10.82
CA LYS A 80 -8.31 -4.48 -11.58
C LYS A 80 -9.20 -3.48 -12.31
N LEU A 81 -9.53 -2.35 -11.69
CA LEU A 81 -10.33 -1.31 -12.33
C LEU A 81 -9.62 -0.72 -13.55
N ILE A 82 -8.30 -0.50 -13.45
CA ILE A 82 -7.52 0.03 -14.57
C ILE A 82 -7.41 -1.00 -15.71
N GLN A 83 -7.38 -2.29 -15.38
CA GLN A 83 -7.26 -3.37 -16.36
C GLN A 83 -8.55 -3.63 -17.16
N THR A 84 -9.68 -3.05 -16.77
CA THR A 84 -10.94 -3.26 -17.50
C THR A 84 -10.87 -2.62 -18.88
N ASP A 85 -11.34 -3.33 -19.90
CA ASP A 85 -11.24 -2.90 -21.31
C ASP A 85 -12.06 -1.65 -21.59
N ASP A 86 -13.14 -1.44 -20.88
CA ASP A 86 -14.02 -0.29 -21.10
C ASP A 86 -13.49 1.00 -20.49
N GLN A 87 -12.48 0.92 -19.65
CA GLN A 87 -11.86 2.07 -18.95
C GLN A 87 -12.90 3.00 -18.32
N ASN A 88 -13.99 2.42 -17.83
CA ASN A 88 -15.10 3.17 -17.25
C ASN A 88 -14.85 3.44 -15.77
N PHE A 89 -13.79 4.20 -15.51
CA PHE A 89 -13.43 4.62 -14.15
C PHE A 89 -13.12 6.12 -14.13
N ASP A 90 -13.25 6.71 -12.95
CA ASP A 90 -12.87 8.11 -12.71
C ASP A 90 -11.41 8.13 -12.22
N PRO A 91 -10.44 8.61 -13.03
CA PRO A 91 -9.04 8.65 -12.63
C PRO A 91 -8.81 9.40 -11.31
N LEU A 92 -9.51 10.50 -11.08
CA LEU A 92 -9.34 11.30 -9.87
C LEU A 92 -9.84 10.55 -8.63
N LEU A 93 -10.90 9.76 -8.78
CA LEU A 93 -11.41 8.93 -7.69
C LEU A 93 -10.40 7.85 -7.31
N LEU A 94 -9.77 7.21 -8.30
CA LEU A 94 -8.74 6.20 -8.03
C LEU A 94 -7.54 6.81 -7.32
N VAL A 95 -7.12 8.01 -7.74
CA VAL A 95 -6.03 8.75 -7.10
C VAL A 95 -6.37 9.03 -5.64
N ALA A 96 -7.58 9.50 -5.37
CA ALA A 96 -8.04 9.82 -4.02
C ALA A 96 -8.08 8.57 -3.13
N GLU A 97 -8.58 7.45 -3.65
CA GLU A 97 -8.64 6.19 -2.91
C GLU A 97 -7.24 5.67 -2.55
N PHE A 98 -6.30 5.77 -3.48
CA PHE A 98 -4.92 5.33 -3.24
C PHE A 98 -4.26 6.19 -2.16
N LYS A 99 -4.39 7.51 -2.28
CA LYS A 99 -3.85 8.44 -1.28
C LYS A 99 -4.43 8.16 0.10
N GLN A 100 -5.73 7.99 0.20
CA GLN A 100 -6.39 7.69 1.47
C GLN A 100 -5.86 6.38 2.08
N GLY A 101 -5.71 5.35 1.26
CA GLY A 101 -5.18 4.06 1.71
C GLY A 101 -3.77 4.19 2.26
N ILE A 102 -2.91 4.97 1.59
CA ILE A 102 -1.55 5.21 2.06
C ILE A 102 -1.54 6.04 3.35
N ASP A 103 -2.37 7.08 3.45
CA ASP A 103 -2.45 7.90 4.66
C ASP A 103 -2.86 7.05 5.88
N VAL A 104 -3.86 6.20 5.74
CA VAL A 104 -4.27 5.27 6.80
C VAL A 104 -3.15 4.33 7.19
N THR A 105 -2.42 3.81 6.19
CA THR A 105 -1.29 2.90 6.40
C THR A 105 -0.16 3.59 7.14
N GLN A 106 0.17 4.83 6.80
CA GLN A 106 1.22 5.59 7.49
C GLN A 106 0.89 5.78 8.97
N VAL A 107 -0.36 6.07 9.29
CA VAL A 107 -0.80 6.18 10.70
C VAL A 107 -0.65 4.84 11.40
N GLY A 108 -1.07 3.74 10.75
CA GLY A 108 -0.93 2.39 11.31
C GLY A 108 0.51 1.99 11.55
N VAL A 109 1.40 2.33 10.60
CA VAL A 109 2.84 2.05 10.73
C VAL A 109 3.43 2.78 11.93
N LYS A 110 3.10 4.06 12.09
CA LYS A 110 3.58 4.85 13.26
C LYS A 110 3.13 4.23 14.58
N LYS A 111 1.87 3.83 14.66
CA LYS A 111 1.33 3.18 15.87
C LYS A 111 2.04 1.86 16.15
N MET A 112 2.29 1.07 15.12
CA MET A 112 2.96 -0.22 15.27
C MET A 112 4.42 -0.03 15.72
N ILE A 113 5.14 0.92 15.14
CA ILE A 113 6.51 1.25 15.55
C ILE A 113 6.54 1.62 17.02
N ALA A 114 5.61 2.46 17.47
CA ALA A 114 5.52 2.86 18.88
C ALA A 114 5.25 1.65 19.79
N ALA A 115 4.38 0.73 19.35
CA ALA A 115 4.03 -0.46 20.11
C ALA A 115 5.20 -1.45 20.24
N LEU A 116 6.06 -1.51 19.23
CA LEU A 116 7.21 -2.43 19.19
C LEU A 116 8.49 -1.85 19.79
N SER A 117 8.51 -0.56 20.03
CA SER A 117 9.72 0.16 20.53
C SER A 117 9.84 0.14 22.05
#